data_5f430c02cda55e42ac713d3f57d86b66
#
_entry.id   5f430c02cda55e42ac713d3f57d86b66
#
_cell.length_a   1.000
_cell.length_b   1.000
_cell.length_c   1.000
_cell.angle_alpha   90.00
_cell.angle_beta   90.00
_cell.angle_gamma   90.00
#
_symmetry.space_group_name_H-M   'P 1'
#
loop_
_entity.id
_entity.type
_entity.pdbx_description
1 polymer ?
#
loop_
_entity_poly.entity_id
_entity_poly.type
_entity_poly.pdbx_seq_one_letter_code
_entity_poly.pdbx_strand_id
1 'polypeptide(L)'
;PYEHKVFIAGNHDMCMYGADKIEGLPENVHYLCNSSVVIDGVKFYGLPMFMEDVMDGTYDKLISAIPDDTDVLVTHQPPYGILDGGEYHGKQDFHYGDYKLYAKVLDVKPKLHLFGHDHNVYGFEEHFGTVFSNAAVVDSHYVLKKETPLTYNIIAVR
;
A
#
# COMPACT_ATOMS: atom_id res chain seq x y z
N PRO A 1 2.48 14.56 15.36
CA PRO A 1 1.28 14.83 16.17
C PRO A 1 0.31 13.65 16.19
N TYR A 2 0.63 12.51 15.52
CA TYR A 2 -0.22 11.32 15.45
C TYR A 2 0.17 10.32 16.53
N GLU A 3 -0.84 9.68 17.15
CA GLU A 3 -0.65 8.70 18.20
C GLU A 3 0.12 7.49 17.68
N HIS A 4 -0.26 6.95 16.52
CA HIS A 4 0.47 5.91 15.82
C HIS A 4 0.85 6.34 14.40
N LYS A 5 1.94 5.75 13.88
CA LYS A 5 2.40 5.93 12.50
C LYS A 5 2.77 4.56 11.94
N VAL A 6 2.18 4.21 10.82
CA VAL A 6 2.48 2.97 10.09
C VAL A 6 3.07 3.34 8.74
N PHE A 7 4.13 2.66 8.34
CA PHE A 7 4.74 2.86 7.03
C PHE A 7 5.37 1.58 6.49
N ILE A 8 5.56 1.56 5.19
CA ILE A 8 6.23 0.50 4.43
C ILE A 8 7.31 1.12 3.53
N ALA A 9 8.20 0.30 2.99
CA ALA A 9 9.14 0.69 1.94
C ALA A 9 8.50 0.61 0.55
N GLY A 10 8.98 1.43 -0.37
CA GLY A 10 8.66 1.38 -1.79
C GLY A 10 9.86 0.97 -2.65
N ASN A 11 9.68 0.94 -3.98
CA ASN A 11 10.69 0.51 -4.94
C ASN A 11 11.93 1.42 -5.01
N HIS A 12 11.90 2.59 -4.40
CA HIS A 12 13.06 3.50 -4.28
C HIS A 12 13.77 3.39 -2.92
N ASP A 13 13.23 2.63 -1.97
CA ASP A 13 13.79 2.48 -0.62
C ASP A 13 14.73 1.28 -0.52
N MET A 14 15.64 1.12 -1.50
CA MET A 14 16.56 -0.03 -1.61
C MET A 14 17.45 -0.25 -0.39
N CYS A 15 17.73 0.81 0.37
CA CYS A 15 18.50 0.69 1.62
C CYS A 15 17.77 -0.11 2.71
N MET A 16 16.46 -0.35 2.53
CA MET A 16 15.61 -1.13 3.45
C MET A 16 15.41 -2.58 2.98
N TYR A 17 15.94 -2.95 1.80
CA TYR A 17 15.82 -4.32 1.29
C TYR A 17 16.48 -5.34 2.24
N GLY A 18 15.74 -6.40 2.57
CA GLY A 18 16.18 -7.42 3.51
C GLY A 18 16.08 -7.02 5.00
N ALA A 19 15.56 -5.84 5.30
CA ALA A 19 15.31 -5.42 6.68
C ALA A 19 13.86 -5.70 7.08
N ASP A 20 13.66 -6.67 7.97
CA ASP A 20 12.32 -6.99 8.52
C ASP A 20 11.87 -5.99 9.59
N LYS A 21 12.81 -5.26 10.17
CA LYS A 21 12.59 -4.25 11.21
C LYS A 21 13.61 -3.13 11.13
N ILE A 22 13.24 -1.97 11.67
CA ILE A 22 14.15 -0.84 11.85
C ILE A 22 14.35 -0.62 13.35
N GLU A 23 15.61 -0.65 13.80
CA GLU A 23 15.95 -0.40 15.19
C GLU A 23 15.91 1.09 15.52
N GLY A 24 15.58 1.42 16.78
CA GLY A 24 15.55 2.79 17.28
C GLY A 24 14.32 3.62 16.87
N LEU A 25 13.32 3.02 16.24
CA LEU A 25 12.05 3.69 16.04
C LEU A 25 11.36 3.95 17.38
N PRO A 26 10.64 5.08 17.56
CA PRO A 26 9.73 5.27 18.68
C PRO A 26 8.68 4.15 18.74
N GLU A 27 8.21 3.80 19.92
CA GLU A 27 7.24 2.71 20.13
C GLU A 27 5.93 2.86 19.33
N ASN A 28 5.57 4.09 19.00
CA ASN A 28 4.36 4.41 18.24
C ASN A 28 4.61 4.52 16.73
N VAL A 29 5.79 4.10 16.24
CA VAL A 29 6.14 4.12 14.81
C VAL A 29 6.39 2.69 14.35
N HIS A 30 5.60 2.21 13.42
CA HIS A 30 5.56 0.82 12.98
C HIS A 30 6.01 0.74 11.51
N TYR A 31 7.22 0.21 11.30
CA TYR A 31 7.65 -0.24 9.99
C TYR A 31 7.08 -1.65 9.76
N LEU A 32 6.37 -1.82 8.66
CA LEU A 32 5.82 -3.12 8.27
C LEU A 32 6.53 -3.63 7.01
N CYS A 33 7.15 -4.79 7.13
CA CYS A 33 7.74 -5.52 6.01
C CYS A 33 7.20 -6.96 6.05
N ASN A 34 6.22 -7.24 5.18
CA ASN A 34 5.52 -8.52 5.12
C ASN A 34 5.01 -8.96 6.51
N SER A 35 4.55 -8.00 7.28
CA SER A 35 4.21 -8.17 8.68
C SER A 35 3.00 -7.35 9.09
N SER A 36 2.45 -7.64 10.27
CA SER A 36 1.27 -6.95 10.79
C SER A 36 1.52 -6.29 12.15
N VAL A 37 0.71 -5.27 12.42
CA VAL A 37 0.54 -4.69 13.76
C VAL A 37 -0.95 -4.55 14.05
N VAL A 38 -1.35 -4.73 15.30
CA VAL A 38 -2.72 -4.47 15.76
C VAL A 38 -2.72 -3.19 16.58
N ILE A 39 -3.51 -2.22 16.18
CA ILE A 39 -3.66 -0.93 16.85
C ILE A 39 -5.15 -0.74 17.13
N ASP A 40 -5.54 -0.59 18.38
CA ASP A 40 -6.92 -0.44 18.82
C ASP A 40 -7.89 -1.50 18.26
N GLY A 41 -7.41 -2.73 18.14
CA GLY A 41 -8.19 -3.86 17.63
C GLY A 41 -8.30 -3.90 16.10
N VAL A 42 -7.66 -2.98 15.37
CA VAL A 42 -7.56 -2.96 13.91
C VAL A 42 -6.24 -3.57 13.47
N LYS A 43 -6.28 -4.58 12.61
CA LYS A 43 -5.09 -5.26 12.08
C LYS A 43 -4.61 -4.60 10.79
N PHE A 44 -3.42 -4.02 10.85
CA PHE A 44 -2.70 -3.48 9.68
C PHE A 44 -1.72 -4.53 9.17
N TYR A 45 -1.66 -4.73 7.87
CA TYR A 45 -0.62 -5.53 7.22
C TYR A 45 0.09 -4.68 6.18
N GLY A 46 1.43 -4.72 6.18
CA GLY A 46 2.27 -3.98 5.24
C GLY A 46 2.99 -4.89 4.25
N LEU A 47 2.83 -4.63 2.97
CA LEU A 47 3.52 -5.29 1.87
C LEU A 47 4.36 -4.25 1.12
N PRO A 48 5.67 -4.13 1.42
CA PRO A 48 6.60 -3.31 0.63
C PRO A 48 6.75 -3.87 -0.78
N MET A 49 7.27 -3.06 -1.69
CA MET A 49 7.65 -3.50 -3.02
C MET A 49 9.14 -3.21 -3.25
N PHE A 50 9.92 -4.26 -3.39
CA PHE A 50 11.31 -4.18 -3.82
C PHE A 50 11.45 -4.78 -5.22
N MET A 51 12.24 -4.15 -6.07
CA MET A 51 12.37 -4.58 -7.47
C MET A 51 13.00 -5.97 -7.60
N GLU A 52 13.86 -6.35 -6.66
CA GLU A 52 14.46 -7.69 -6.57
C GLU A 52 13.39 -8.76 -6.42
N ASP A 53 12.45 -8.57 -5.49
CA ASP A 53 11.35 -9.50 -5.24
C ASP A 53 10.40 -9.61 -6.44
N VAL A 54 10.21 -8.51 -7.17
CA VAL A 54 9.40 -8.49 -8.40
C VAL A 54 10.10 -9.29 -9.50
N MET A 55 11.40 -9.09 -9.67
CA MET A 55 12.17 -9.70 -10.75
C MET A 55 12.38 -11.21 -10.58
N ASP A 56 12.50 -11.69 -9.35
CA ASP A 56 12.72 -13.11 -9.05
C ASP A 56 11.42 -13.89 -8.78
N GLY A 57 10.28 -13.21 -8.76
CA GLY A 57 8.94 -13.79 -8.52
C GLY A 57 8.63 -14.03 -7.03
N THR A 58 9.44 -13.53 -6.11
CA THR A 58 9.18 -13.58 -4.67
C THR A 58 7.97 -12.72 -4.31
N TYR A 59 7.78 -11.58 -4.98
CA TYR A 59 6.66 -10.68 -4.73
C TYR A 59 5.28 -11.39 -4.85
N ASP A 60 5.11 -12.30 -5.79
CA ASP A 60 3.90 -13.10 -5.95
C ASP A 60 3.59 -13.97 -4.72
N LYS A 61 4.63 -14.52 -4.10
CA LYS A 61 4.50 -15.33 -2.88
C LYS A 61 4.13 -14.46 -1.69
N LEU A 62 4.71 -13.25 -1.60
CA LEU A 62 4.41 -12.27 -0.57
C LEU A 62 2.96 -11.78 -0.67
N ILE A 63 2.46 -11.51 -1.88
CA ILE A 63 1.03 -11.20 -2.10
C ILE A 63 0.15 -12.35 -1.60
N SER A 64 0.48 -13.58 -1.95
CA SER A 64 -0.29 -14.76 -1.55
C SER A 64 -0.31 -14.97 -0.04
N ALA A 65 0.72 -14.52 0.67
CA ALA A 65 0.87 -14.64 2.12
C ALA A 65 0.13 -13.56 2.92
N ILE A 66 -0.50 -12.56 2.28
CA ILE A 66 -1.31 -11.55 2.98
C ILE A 66 -2.39 -12.26 3.82
N PRO A 67 -2.48 -12.02 5.15
CA PRO A 67 -3.43 -12.69 6.02
C PRO A 67 -4.88 -12.33 5.69
N ASP A 68 -5.77 -13.32 5.75
CA ASP A 68 -7.19 -13.13 5.43
C ASP A 68 -7.96 -12.28 6.46
N ASP A 69 -7.40 -12.12 7.68
CA ASP A 69 -7.95 -11.30 8.76
C ASP A 69 -7.38 -9.87 8.78
N THR A 70 -6.87 -9.37 7.66
CA THR A 70 -6.34 -8.01 7.54
C THR A 70 -7.49 -7.00 7.43
N ASP A 71 -7.55 -6.03 8.36
CA ASP A 71 -8.52 -4.92 8.30
C ASP A 71 -8.04 -3.78 7.40
N VAL A 72 -6.76 -3.42 7.52
CA VAL A 72 -6.10 -2.37 6.72
C VAL A 72 -4.89 -2.96 6.01
N LEU A 73 -4.94 -2.97 4.70
CA LEU A 73 -3.82 -3.36 3.86
C LEU A 73 -3.06 -2.12 3.40
N VAL A 74 -1.73 -2.14 3.58
CA VAL A 74 -0.84 -1.08 3.09
C VAL A 74 0.14 -1.70 2.11
N THR A 75 0.07 -1.31 0.84
CA THR A 75 1.00 -1.79 -0.20
C THR A 75 1.69 -0.61 -0.88
N HIS A 76 2.85 -0.82 -1.49
CA HIS A 76 3.44 0.22 -2.32
C HIS A 76 2.73 0.30 -3.67
N GLN A 77 2.59 -0.84 -4.35
CA GLN A 77 1.96 -0.95 -5.66
C GLN A 77 0.42 -0.95 -5.53
N PRO A 78 -0.31 -0.30 -6.48
CA PRO A 78 -1.76 -0.41 -6.56
C PRO A 78 -2.22 -1.80 -7.02
N PRO A 79 -3.46 -2.20 -6.70
CA PRO A 79 -4.11 -3.32 -7.36
C PRO A 79 -4.50 -2.93 -8.79
N TYR A 80 -4.47 -3.89 -9.73
CA TYR A 80 -4.80 -3.63 -11.13
C TYR A 80 -6.23 -3.07 -11.32
N GLY A 81 -6.34 -2.02 -12.11
CA GLY A 81 -7.62 -1.42 -12.50
C GLY A 81 -8.26 -0.51 -11.45
N ILE A 82 -7.58 -0.25 -10.32
CA ILE A 82 -8.10 0.62 -9.26
C ILE A 82 -7.07 1.69 -8.92
N LEU A 83 -7.35 2.95 -9.29
CA LEU A 83 -6.47 4.11 -9.05
C LEU A 83 -5.00 3.84 -9.48
N ASP A 84 -4.82 3.16 -10.61
CA ASP A 84 -3.53 2.69 -11.13
C ASP A 84 -3.29 3.09 -12.59
N GLY A 85 -4.15 3.95 -13.12
CA GLY A 85 -4.14 4.33 -14.53
C GLY A 85 -3.33 5.58 -14.83
N GLY A 86 -2.73 5.61 -16.01
CA GLY A 86 -1.99 6.77 -16.45
C GLY A 86 -1.52 6.68 -17.89
N GLU A 87 -0.70 7.65 -18.28
CA GLU A 87 0.02 7.65 -19.53
C GLU A 87 1.44 7.14 -19.31
N TYR A 88 1.87 6.19 -20.13
CA TYR A 88 3.25 5.71 -20.16
C TYR A 88 3.78 5.72 -21.60
N HIS A 89 4.82 6.50 -21.85
CA HIS A 89 5.43 6.66 -23.18
C HIS A 89 4.41 6.94 -24.30
N GLY A 90 3.42 7.82 -24.06
CA GLY A 90 2.39 8.20 -25.02
C GLY A 90 1.28 7.16 -25.21
N LYS A 91 1.27 6.06 -24.44
CA LYS A 91 0.16 5.11 -24.41
C LYS A 91 -0.83 5.58 -23.34
N GLN A 92 -2.03 5.88 -23.76
CA GLN A 92 -3.18 6.10 -22.88
C GLN A 92 -3.63 4.75 -22.28
N ASP A 93 -4.27 4.79 -21.12
CA ASP A 93 -4.81 3.62 -20.43
C ASP A 93 -3.74 2.57 -20.01
N PHE A 94 -2.54 3.03 -19.63
CA PHE A 94 -1.54 2.16 -19.02
C PHE A 94 -1.89 1.91 -17.54
N HIS A 95 -1.83 0.65 -17.10
CA HIS A 95 -2.09 0.23 -15.73
C HIS A 95 -0.78 -0.16 -15.05
N TYR A 96 -0.51 0.45 -13.88
CA TYR A 96 0.65 0.16 -13.04
C TYR A 96 0.36 -0.90 -11.97
N GLY A 97 -0.91 -1.26 -11.81
CA GLY A 97 -1.36 -2.18 -10.77
C GLY A 97 -1.07 -3.64 -11.06
N ASP A 98 -1.05 -4.43 -9.98
CA ASP A 98 -0.78 -5.86 -10.02
C ASP A 98 -2.08 -6.69 -9.97
N TYR A 99 -2.24 -7.65 -10.91
CA TYR A 99 -3.41 -8.52 -11.02
C TYR A 99 -3.56 -9.51 -9.85
N LYS A 100 -2.43 -10.01 -9.32
CA LYS A 100 -2.46 -10.97 -8.22
C LYS A 100 -2.81 -10.27 -6.92
N LEU A 101 -2.29 -9.04 -6.75
CA LEU A 101 -2.68 -8.19 -5.64
C LEU A 101 -4.17 -7.86 -5.70
N TYR A 102 -4.70 -7.51 -6.88
CA TYR A 102 -6.12 -7.28 -7.06
C TYR A 102 -6.96 -8.51 -6.65
N ALA A 103 -6.60 -9.69 -7.15
CA ALA A 103 -7.29 -10.94 -6.79
C ALA A 103 -7.22 -11.21 -5.28
N LYS A 104 -6.04 -11.04 -4.66
CA LYS A 104 -5.87 -11.26 -3.21
C LYS A 104 -6.68 -10.27 -2.38
N VAL A 105 -6.78 -9.00 -2.81
CA VAL A 105 -7.62 -8.01 -2.12
C VAL A 105 -9.10 -8.38 -2.18
N LEU A 106 -9.58 -8.94 -3.30
CA LEU A 106 -10.96 -9.43 -3.41
C LEU A 106 -11.24 -10.63 -2.49
N ASP A 107 -10.22 -11.46 -2.19
CA ASP A 107 -10.35 -12.58 -1.26
C ASP A 107 -10.35 -12.09 0.20
N VAL A 108 -9.38 -11.25 0.57
CA VAL A 108 -9.19 -10.71 1.94
C VAL A 108 -10.29 -9.73 2.33
N LYS A 109 -10.71 -8.87 1.39
CA LYS A 109 -11.70 -7.81 1.59
C LYS A 109 -11.38 -6.89 2.77
N PRO A 110 -10.18 -6.30 2.81
CA PRO A 110 -9.86 -5.35 3.86
C PRO A 110 -10.84 -4.18 3.82
N LYS A 111 -11.09 -3.53 4.96
CA LYS A 111 -11.93 -2.33 5.02
C LYS A 111 -11.28 -1.16 4.27
N LEU A 112 -9.95 -1.10 4.31
CA LEU A 112 -9.17 -0.05 3.67
C LEU A 112 -7.90 -0.65 3.05
N HIS A 113 -7.64 -0.30 1.79
CA HIS A 113 -6.40 -0.59 1.09
C HIS A 113 -5.70 0.71 0.72
N LEU A 114 -4.57 0.99 1.36
CA LEU A 114 -3.74 2.17 1.13
C LEU A 114 -2.56 1.82 0.25
N PHE A 115 -2.29 2.63 -0.77
CA PHE A 115 -1.15 2.44 -1.66
C PHE A 115 -0.67 3.77 -2.26
N GLY A 116 0.39 3.74 -3.05
CA GLY A 116 0.96 4.86 -3.77
C GLY A 116 1.49 4.45 -5.13
N HIS A 117 2.78 4.72 -5.40
CA HIS A 117 3.52 4.32 -6.59
C HIS A 117 3.08 5.01 -7.89
N ASP A 118 1.79 4.94 -8.26
CA ASP A 118 1.28 5.65 -9.42
C ASP A 118 0.99 7.12 -9.06
N HIS A 119 1.82 8.01 -9.57
CA HIS A 119 1.75 9.45 -9.33
C HIS A 119 0.68 10.16 -10.16
N ASN A 120 0.06 9.47 -11.13
CA ASN A 120 -0.93 10.08 -12.02
C ASN A 120 -2.33 10.14 -11.38
N VAL A 121 -2.62 9.23 -10.45
CA VAL A 121 -3.95 9.08 -9.86
C VAL A 121 -3.88 9.21 -8.33
N TYR A 122 -4.41 10.29 -7.82
CA TYR A 122 -4.52 10.53 -6.38
C TYR A 122 -5.99 10.55 -5.98
N GLY A 123 -6.35 9.91 -4.88
CA GLY A 123 -7.70 9.93 -4.37
C GLY A 123 -8.14 8.63 -3.74
N PHE A 124 -9.45 8.44 -3.69
CA PHE A 124 -10.03 7.21 -3.16
C PHE A 124 -11.30 6.85 -3.91
N GLU A 125 -11.62 5.57 -3.90
CA GLU A 125 -12.87 5.01 -4.42
C GLU A 125 -13.25 3.77 -3.60
N GLU A 126 -14.52 3.39 -3.64
CA GLU A 126 -15.03 2.23 -2.92
C GLU A 126 -15.52 1.17 -3.90
N HIS A 127 -15.00 -0.05 -3.77
CA HIS A 127 -15.43 -1.21 -4.53
C HIS A 127 -15.51 -2.45 -3.63
N PHE A 128 -16.58 -3.21 -3.77
CA PHE A 128 -16.78 -4.50 -3.09
C PHE A 128 -16.67 -4.44 -1.56
N GLY A 129 -16.97 -3.28 -0.96
CA GLY A 129 -16.90 -3.05 0.49
C GLY A 129 -15.50 -2.72 1.00
N THR A 130 -14.51 -2.54 0.12
CA THR A 130 -13.18 -2.03 0.41
C THR A 130 -13.06 -0.59 -0.07
N VAL A 131 -12.57 0.31 0.77
CA VAL A 131 -12.13 1.64 0.36
C VAL A 131 -10.68 1.53 -0.13
N PHE A 132 -10.44 1.91 -1.37
CA PHE A 132 -9.11 1.99 -1.98
C PHE A 132 -8.63 3.43 -1.97
N SER A 133 -7.35 3.64 -1.64
CA SER A 133 -6.77 4.97 -1.62
C SER A 133 -5.36 4.98 -2.19
N ASN A 134 -5.20 5.69 -3.31
CA ASN A 134 -3.89 6.08 -3.80
C ASN A 134 -3.47 7.40 -3.13
N ALA A 135 -2.46 7.33 -2.28
CA ALA A 135 -1.94 8.45 -1.49
C ALA A 135 -0.66 9.08 -2.08
N ALA A 136 -0.39 8.89 -3.37
CA ALA A 136 0.76 9.48 -4.06
C ALA A 136 0.61 11.01 -4.14
N VAL A 137 1.24 11.74 -3.22
CA VAL A 137 1.09 13.20 -3.06
C VAL A 137 1.98 14.02 -4.00
N VAL A 138 2.92 13.38 -4.69
CA VAL A 138 3.82 14.03 -5.65
C VAL A 138 3.48 13.61 -7.08
N ASP A 139 3.88 14.44 -8.05
CA ASP A 139 3.76 14.08 -9.48
C ASP A 139 4.98 13.28 -9.98
N SER A 140 5.00 12.96 -11.28
CA SER A 140 6.09 12.24 -11.95
C SER A 140 7.45 12.96 -11.91
N HIS A 141 7.48 14.23 -11.51
CA HIS A 141 8.71 15.02 -11.30
C HIS A 141 9.04 15.17 -9.80
N TYR A 142 8.35 14.42 -8.93
CA TYR A 142 8.47 14.48 -7.47
C TYR A 142 8.14 15.85 -6.86
N VAL A 143 7.32 16.64 -7.56
CA VAL A 143 6.81 17.91 -7.04
C VAL A 143 5.53 17.66 -6.26
N LEU A 144 5.47 18.18 -5.04
CA LEU A 144 4.28 18.07 -4.18
C LEU A 144 3.06 18.72 -4.86
N LYS A 145 1.99 17.94 -5.07
CA LYS A 145 0.75 18.38 -5.70
C LYS A 145 -0.45 18.36 -4.75
N LYS A 146 -0.38 17.56 -3.69
CA LYS A 146 -1.45 17.39 -2.72
C LYS A 146 -0.97 17.74 -1.33
N GLU A 147 -1.49 18.82 -0.79
CA GLU A 147 -1.11 19.32 0.54
C GLU A 147 -2.05 18.80 1.65
N THR A 148 -3.27 18.39 1.27
CA THR A 148 -4.26 17.90 2.23
C THR A 148 -4.21 16.38 2.27
N PRO A 149 -3.93 15.78 3.44
CA PRO A 149 -3.95 14.33 3.58
C PRO A 149 -5.38 13.79 3.45
N LEU A 150 -5.51 12.59 2.91
CA LEU A 150 -6.77 11.84 2.94
C LEU A 150 -7.03 11.36 4.38
N THR A 151 -8.29 11.43 4.81
CA THR A 151 -8.70 11.02 6.16
C THR A 151 -9.82 10.01 6.08
N TYR A 152 -9.67 8.89 6.79
CA TYR A 152 -10.63 7.80 6.83
C TYR A 152 -11.02 7.48 8.27
N ASN A 153 -12.29 7.11 8.48
CA ASN A 153 -12.77 6.58 9.74
C ASN A 153 -12.96 5.07 9.60
N ILE A 154 -12.15 4.29 10.32
CA ILE A 154 -12.28 2.84 10.38
C ILE A 154 -12.83 2.48 11.75
N ILE A 155 -13.98 1.80 11.76
CA ILE A 155 -14.58 1.27 12.98
C ILE A 155 -14.18 -0.21 13.07
N ALA A 156 -13.48 -0.57 14.13
CA ALA A 156 -13.24 -1.98 14.44
C ALA A 156 -14.58 -2.63 14.79
N VAL A 157 -15.10 -3.45 13.90
CA VAL A 157 -16.23 -4.32 14.20
C VAL A 157 -15.67 -5.60 14.79
N ARG A 158 -15.85 -5.77 16.10
CA ARG A 158 -15.55 -7.03 16.80
C ARG A 158 -16.65 -8.04 16.58
#